data_3028aa4630ffce88660ff887248dc587
#
_entry.id   3028aa4630ffce88660ff887248dc587
#
_cell.length_a   1.000
_cell.length_b   1.000
_cell.length_c   1.000
_cell.angle_alpha   90.00
_cell.angle_beta   90.00
_cell.angle_gamma   90.00
#
_symmetry.space_group_name_H-M   'P 1'
#
loop_
_entity.id
_entity.type
_entity.pdbx_description
1 polymer ?
#
loop_
_entity_poly.entity_id
_entity_poly.type
_entity_poly.pdbx_seq_one_letter_code
_entity_poly.pdbx_strand_id
1 'polypeptide(L)'
;DDNTLIQNFLQKHSNDCKLKYFYNSKHVTVCQNAEDAINNSSGEYVCFLGDDDGIIKQSLDIVKWMKNNDVDSLNCKQGAYCWPEFRYKNHGKRKSLAGMLIYHSHNGDLFSQDAVKGLDSLLENGCLSINGITRLYHGIVSRQCLNQLKQKAGTYFPGAIADMSSAVGLVFFAKKHYYLNFPLIISGASGASYAGK
;
A
#
# COMPACT_ATOMS: atom_id res chain seq x y z
N ASP A 1 -11.61 7.67 21.07
CA ASP A 1 -11.56 8.17 19.68
C ASP A 1 -12.86 8.89 19.36
N ASP A 2 -12.75 10.10 18.82
CA ASP A 2 -13.93 10.87 18.41
C ASP A 2 -14.48 10.30 17.09
N ASN A 3 -15.53 9.48 17.17
CA ASN A 3 -16.18 8.90 16.01
C ASN A 3 -17.04 9.90 15.22
N THR A 4 -17.18 11.15 15.67
CA THR A 4 -18.06 12.15 15.05
C THR A 4 -17.66 12.45 13.61
N LEU A 5 -16.37 12.58 13.34
CA LEU A 5 -15.86 12.88 11.99
C LEU A 5 -16.17 11.75 11.01
N ILE A 6 -15.93 10.49 11.41
CA ILE A 6 -16.20 9.34 10.53
C ILE A 6 -17.69 9.16 10.31
N GLN A 7 -18.53 9.36 11.35
CA GLN A 7 -19.98 9.27 11.21
C GLN A 7 -20.53 10.34 10.27
N ASN A 8 -20.06 11.58 10.39
CA ASN A 8 -20.43 12.66 9.46
C ASN A 8 -20.01 12.36 8.02
N PHE A 9 -18.81 11.81 7.82
CA PHE A 9 -18.35 11.40 6.51
C PHE A 9 -19.22 10.28 5.92
N LEU A 10 -19.52 9.24 6.68
CA LEU A 10 -20.37 8.13 6.25
C LEU A 10 -21.78 8.57 5.91
N GLN A 11 -22.37 9.48 6.71
CA GLN A 11 -23.67 10.06 6.43
C GLN A 11 -23.68 10.83 5.11
N LYS A 12 -22.65 11.66 4.86
CA LYS A 12 -22.50 12.42 3.62
C LYS A 12 -22.35 11.52 2.39
N HIS A 13 -21.78 10.35 2.54
CA HIS A 13 -21.50 9.38 1.46
C HIS A 13 -22.39 8.13 1.53
N SER A 14 -23.52 8.19 2.23
CA SER A 14 -24.42 7.05 2.44
C SER A 14 -24.96 6.41 1.14
N ASN A 15 -25.03 7.17 0.07
CA ASN A 15 -25.49 6.69 -1.24
C ASN A 15 -24.35 6.15 -2.14
N ASP A 16 -23.10 6.19 -1.70
CA ASP A 16 -21.97 5.64 -2.47
C ASP A 16 -21.83 4.14 -2.20
N CYS A 17 -22.38 3.33 -3.11
CA CYS A 17 -22.32 1.87 -3.01
C CYS A 17 -20.88 1.27 -3.08
N LYS A 18 -19.89 2.09 -3.46
CA LYS A 18 -18.50 1.68 -3.52
C LYS A 18 -17.80 1.84 -2.17
N LEU A 19 -18.31 2.71 -1.30
CA LEU A 19 -17.78 2.92 0.04
C LEU A 19 -18.34 1.84 0.97
N LYS A 20 -17.44 1.07 1.60
CA LYS A 20 -17.77 0.09 2.63
C LYS A 20 -16.96 0.41 3.87
N TYR A 21 -17.66 0.62 4.97
CA TYR A 21 -17.04 0.87 6.28
C TYR A 21 -17.24 -0.32 7.19
N PHE A 22 -16.15 -0.79 7.79
CA PHE A 22 -16.16 -1.87 8.77
C PHE A 22 -15.43 -1.40 10.03
N TYR A 23 -16.05 -1.55 11.16
CA TYR A 23 -15.49 -1.19 12.47
C TYR A 23 -15.28 -2.44 13.32
N ASN A 24 -14.05 -2.64 13.76
CA ASN A 24 -13.73 -3.69 14.73
C ASN A 24 -13.90 -3.14 16.15
N SER A 25 -14.92 -3.60 16.86
CA SER A 25 -15.17 -3.21 18.27
C SER A 25 -14.17 -3.82 19.25
N LYS A 26 -13.42 -4.83 18.83
CA LYS A 26 -12.37 -5.48 19.62
C LYS A 26 -11.00 -5.03 19.10
N HIS A 27 -10.03 -5.01 20.00
CA HIS A 27 -8.65 -4.78 19.61
C HIS A 27 -8.14 -5.94 18.73
N VAL A 28 -7.75 -5.63 17.49
CA VAL A 28 -7.20 -6.59 16.52
C VAL A 28 -5.79 -6.18 16.14
N THR A 29 -4.99 -7.13 15.69
CA THR A 29 -3.66 -6.83 15.13
C THR A 29 -3.78 -6.13 13.78
N VAL A 30 -2.71 -5.46 13.34
CA VAL A 30 -2.65 -4.85 12.00
C VAL A 30 -2.91 -5.89 10.91
N CYS A 31 -2.33 -7.09 11.05
CA CYS A 31 -2.55 -8.18 10.09
C CYS A 31 -4.03 -8.62 10.04
N GLN A 32 -4.68 -8.79 11.21
CA GLN A 32 -6.10 -9.14 11.25
C GLN A 32 -6.98 -8.06 10.64
N ASN A 33 -6.74 -6.79 10.97
CA ASN A 33 -7.48 -5.67 10.41
C ASN A 33 -7.34 -5.60 8.87
N ALA A 34 -6.13 -5.80 8.37
CA ALA A 34 -5.84 -5.85 6.94
C ALA A 34 -6.49 -7.08 6.26
N GLU A 35 -6.46 -8.25 6.92
CA GLU A 35 -7.13 -9.47 6.46
C GLU A 35 -8.64 -9.25 6.30
N ASP A 36 -9.27 -8.63 7.31
CA ASP A 36 -10.70 -8.31 7.30
C ASP A 36 -11.04 -7.33 6.17
N ALA A 37 -10.23 -6.30 5.97
CA ALA A 37 -10.42 -5.33 4.88
C ALA A 37 -10.37 -6.00 3.50
N ILE A 38 -9.42 -6.89 3.27
CA ILE A 38 -9.31 -7.62 2.00
C ILE A 38 -10.48 -8.58 1.82
N ASN A 39 -10.88 -9.32 2.86
CA ASN A 39 -12.01 -10.25 2.81
C ASN A 39 -13.34 -9.53 2.50
N ASN A 40 -13.50 -8.31 2.97
CA ASN A 40 -14.69 -7.50 2.72
C ASN A 40 -14.63 -6.70 1.41
N SER A 41 -13.55 -6.78 0.66
CA SER A 41 -13.39 -6.16 -0.65
C SER A 41 -13.62 -7.16 -1.79
N SER A 42 -14.04 -6.65 -2.97
CA SER A 42 -14.38 -7.50 -4.13
C SER A 42 -13.70 -7.07 -5.43
N GLY A 43 -12.79 -6.09 -5.40
CA GLY A 43 -12.09 -5.60 -6.59
C GLY A 43 -11.16 -6.66 -7.20
N GLU A 44 -11.03 -6.67 -8.52
CA GLU A 44 -10.10 -7.55 -9.26
C GLU A 44 -8.64 -7.23 -8.96
N TYR A 45 -8.35 -5.97 -8.62
CA TYR A 45 -7.06 -5.51 -8.15
C TYR A 45 -7.22 -4.85 -6.78
N VAL A 46 -6.22 -5.02 -5.95
CA VAL A 46 -6.20 -4.53 -4.56
C VAL A 46 -4.96 -3.66 -4.36
N CYS A 47 -5.16 -2.52 -3.72
CA CYS A 47 -4.11 -1.68 -3.17
C CYS A 47 -4.42 -1.49 -1.68
N PHE A 48 -3.46 -1.72 -0.81
CA PHE A 48 -3.60 -1.49 0.63
C PHE A 48 -2.88 -0.20 1.00
N LEU A 49 -3.57 0.67 1.71
CA LEU A 49 -3.08 1.99 2.12
C LEU A 49 -3.34 2.22 3.61
N GLY A 50 -2.51 3.00 4.25
CA GLY A 50 -2.75 3.54 5.58
C GLY A 50 -3.79 4.67 5.56
N ASP A 51 -4.22 5.07 6.74
CA ASP A 51 -5.20 6.16 6.95
C ASP A 51 -4.62 7.55 6.67
N ASP A 52 -3.31 7.67 6.63
CA ASP A 52 -2.57 8.90 6.30
C ASP A 52 -2.04 8.94 4.85
N ASP A 53 -2.21 7.87 4.09
CA ASP A 53 -1.79 7.73 2.70
C ASP A 53 -2.82 8.29 1.70
N GLY A 54 -2.38 8.46 0.45
CA GLY A 54 -3.22 8.87 -0.66
C GLY A 54 -2.96 8.10 -1.95
N ILE A 55 -3.96 8.05 -2.81
CA ILE A 55 -3.86 7.49 -4.16
C ILE A 55 -4.44 8.47 -5.17
N ILE A 56 -3.75 8.67 -6.29
CA ILE A 56 -4.21 9.60 -7.33
C ILE A 56 -5.15 8.91 -8.32
N LYS A 57 -6.01 9.68 -8.98
CA LYS A 57 -7.03 9.14 -9.90
C LYS A 57 -6.47 8.37 -11.10
N GLN A 58 -5.25 8.71 -11.55
CA GLN A 58 -4.55 8.03 -12.65
C GLN A 58 -4.30 6.53 -12.35
N SER A 59 -4.35 6.13 -11.10
CA SER A 59 -4.26 4.72 -10.72
C SER A 59 -5.34 3.86 -11.37
N LEU A 60 -6.53 4.42 -11.64
CA LEU A 60 -7.61 3.70 -12.34
C LEU A 60 -7.24 3.37 -13.79
N ASP A 61 -6.52 4.25 -14.48
CA ASP A 61 -6.11 4.00 -15.87
C ASP A 61 -4.98 2.96 -15.90
N ILE A 62 -4.09 2.99 -14.92
CA ILE A 62 -3.07 1.96 -14.74
C ILE A 62 -3.70 0.60 -14.43
N VAL A 63 -4.72 0.53 -13.57
CA VAL A 63 -5.42 -0.73 -13.30
C VAL A 63 -6.11 -1.28 -14.56
N LYS A 64 -6.72 -0.43 -15.39
CA LYS A 64 -7.28 -0.85 -16.68
C LYS A 64 -6.18 -1.41 -17.60
N TRP A 65 -5.02 -0.74 -17.65
CA TRP A 65 -3.88 -1.23 -18.41
C TRP A 65 -3.39 -2.58 -17.86
N MET A 66 -3.27 -2.73 -16.53
CA MET A 66 -2.89 -4.00 -15.90
C MET A 66 -3.84 -5.13 -16.29
N LYS A 67 -5.15 -4.87 -16.25
CA LYS A 67 -6.18 -5.84 -16.63
C LYS A 67 -6.05 -6.25 -18.10
N ASN A 68 -5.88 -5.31 -19.01
CA ASN A 68 -5.77 -5.57 -20.45
C ASN A 68 -4.48 -6.30 -20.84
N ASN A 69 -3.47 -6.31 -19.98
CA ASN A 69 -2.18 -6.93 -20.21
C ASN A 69 -1.91 -8.13 -19.28
N ASP A 70 -2.90 -8.58 -18.51
CA ASP A 70 -2.79 -9.69 -17.55
C ASP A 70 -1.61 -9.49 -16.57
N VAL A 71 -1.44 -8.27 -16.06
CA VAL A 71 -0.38 -7.92 -15.11
C VAL A 71 -0.80 -8.33 -13.70
N ASP A 72 0.06 -9.08 -13.02
CA ASP A 72 -0.21 -9.60 -11.69
C ASP A 72 -0.01 -8.57 -10.59
N SER A 73 1.04 -7.76 -10.72
CA SER A 73 1.34 -6.73 -9.74
C SER A 73 2.12 -5.56 -10.34
N LEU A 74 1.94 -4.39 -9.72
CA LEU A 74 2.64 -3.17 -10.08
C LEU A 74 3.03 -2.41 -8.82
N ASN A 75 4.31 -2.09 -8.72
CA ASN A 75 4.81 -1.10 -7.79
C ASN A 75 4.99 0.23 -8.52
N CYS A 76 4.91 1.32 -7.79
CA CYS A 76 5.15 2.64 -8.37
C CYS A 76 6.12 3.45 -7.51
N LYS A 77 6.67 4.49 -8.12
CA LYS A 77 7.31 5.56 -7.35
C LYS A 77 6.29 6.18 -6.41
N GLN A 78 6.73 6.61 -5.25
CA GLN A 78 5.85 7.23 -4.28
C GLN A 78 6.14 8.73 -4.20
N GLY A 79 5.09 9.53 -4.02
CA GLY A 79 5.19 10.83 -3.41
C GLY A 79 5.20 10.69 -1.90
N ALA A 80 5.56 11.74 -1.18
CA ALA A 80 5.48 11.77 0.28
C ALA A 80 4.72 13.02 0.73
N TYR A 81 3.83 12.87 1.71
CA TYR A 81 3.15 13.99 2.32
C TYR A 81 3.36 13.99 3.84
N CYS A 82 3.91 15.07 4.34
CA CYS A 82 4.07 15.27 5.78
C CYS A 82 2.87 16.05 6.32
N TRP A 83 2.04 15.40 7.10
CA TRP A 83 0.87 16.03 7.71
C TRP A 83 1.27 17.21 8.62
N PRO A 84 0.43 18.23 8.80
CA PRO A 84 0.79 19.46 9.56
C PRO A 84 1.20 19.20 11.01
N GLU A 85 0.67 18.16 11.64
CA GLU A 85 0.99 17.75 13.01
C GLU A 85 2.28 16.91 13.11
N PHE A 86 2.85 16.48 11.98
CA PHE A 86 4.10 15.72 11.96
C PHE A 86 5.27 16.54 12.46
N ARG A 87 5.97 16.06 13.47
CA ARG A 87 7.11 16.71 14.09
C ARG A 87 8.31 15.77 14.09
N TYR A 88 9.36 16.12 13.36
CA TYR A 88 10.65 15.45 13.50
C TYR A 88 11.23 15.75 14.89
N LYS A 89 11.39 14.74 15.73
CA LYS A 89 12.18 14.83 16.95
C LYS A 89 13.65 14.97 16.56
N ASN A 90 14.28 16.12 16.91
CA ASN A 90 15.73 16.31 16.93
C ASN A 90 16.49 16.32 15.60
N HIS A 91 16.18 17.22 14.70
CA HIS A 91 17.14 17.54 13.63
C HIS A 91 17.34 19.08 13.50
N GLY A 92 17.90 19.68 14.55
CA GLY A 92 18.45 21.02 14.72
C GLY A 92 18.11 22.08 13.68
N LYS A 93 18.55 22.07 12.51
CA LYS A 93 18.38 23.12 11.49
C LYS A 93 17.50 22.73 10.29
N ARG A 94 16.83 21.59 10.31
CA ARG A 94 15.93 21.21 9.20
C ARG A 94 14.64 21.99 9.29
N LYS A 95 14.28 22.68 8.21
CA LYS A 95 12.98 23.31 8.04
C LYS A 95 11.90 22.24 8.30
N SER A 96 10.85 22.61 9.01
CA SER A 96 9.68 21.74 9.18
C SER A 96 9.18 21.28 7.81
N LEU A 97 9.01 19.98 7.64
CA LEU A 97 8.38 19.40 6.47
C LEU A 97 6.84 19.35 6.60
N ALA A 98 6.31 19.82 7.70
CA ALA A 98 4.87 19.81 7.99
C ALA A 98 4.07 20.53 6.89
N GLY A 99 3.05 19.87 6.37
CA GLY A 99 2.21 20.36 5.27
C GLY A 99 2.86 20.28 3.88
N MET A 100 4.03 19.66 3.76
CA MET A 100 4.71 19.56 2.47
C MET A 100 4.35 18.29 1.71
N LEU A 101 4.06 18.46 0.42
CA LEU A 101 3.97 17.37 -0.55
C LEU A 101 5.29 17.32 -1.33
N ILE A 102 5.96 16.18 -1.29
CA ILE A 102 7.28 15.97 -1.87
C ILE A 102 7.18 14.96 -3.00
N TYR A 103 7.58 15.38 -4.17
CA TYR A 103 7.77 14.49 -5.32
C TYR A 103 9.24 14.47 -5.73
N HIS A 104 9.74 13.27 -5.97
CA HIS A 104 11.03 13.12 -6.65
C HIS A 104 10.82 13.10 -8.16
N SER A 105 11.89 13.40 -8.94
CA SER A 105 11.84 13.35 -10.39
C SER A 105 11.27 12.02 -10.91
N HIS A 106 10.37 12.07 -11.85
CA HIS A 106 9.72 10.91 -12.48
C HIS A 106 9.56 11.17 -13.98
N ASN A 107 9.53 10.11 -14.78
CA ASN A 107 9.45 10.19 -16.24
C ASN A 107 8.31 9.36 -16.83
N GLY A 108 7.59 8.60 -16.01
CA GLY A 108 6.49 7.74 -16.45
C GLY A 108 6.93 6.41 -17.08
N ASP A 109 8.23 6.10 -17.07
CA ASP A 109 8.73 4.84 -17.60
C ASP A 109 8.18 3.64 -16.84
N LEU A 110 7.87 2.58 -17.59
CA LEU A 110 7.33 1.33 -17.09
C LEU A 110 8.33 0.20 -17.34
N PHE A 111 8.73 -0.48 -16.27
CA PHE A 111 9.73 -1.54 -16.32
C PHE A 111 9.14 -2.87 -15.87
N SER A 112 9.33 -3.93 -16.67
CA SER A 112 9.12 -5.29 -16.19
C SER A 112 10.19 -5.65 -15.18
N GLN A 113 9.81 -6.24 -14.07
CA GLN A 113 10.71 -6.67 -13.00
C GLN A 113 10.52 -8.17 -12.72
N ASP A 114 11.60 -8.84 -12.39
CA ASP A 114 11.59 -10.22 -11.90
C ASP A 114 11.53 -10.18 -10.36
N ALA A 115 10.37 -10.49 -9.82
CA ALA A 115 10.14 -10.44 -8.38
C ALA A 115 11.00 -11.47 -7.61
N VAL A 116 11.34 -12.61 -8.23
CA VAL A 116 12.21 -13.64 -7.62
C VAL A 116 13.63 -13.12 -7.50
N LYS A 117 14.18 -12.50 -8.55
CA LYS A 117 15.48 -11.81 -8.44
C LYS A 117 15.46 -10.66 -7.44
N GLY A 118 14.33 -9.98 -7.32
CA GLY A 118 14.13 -8.97 -6.29
C GLY A 118 14.22 -9.56 -4.87
N LEU A 119 13.69 -10.78 -4.67
CA LEU A 119 13.81 -11.50 -3.40
C LEU A 119 15.26 -11.91 -3.10
N ASP A 120 15.99 -12.40 -4.09
CA ASP A 120 17.42 -12.73 -3.92
C ASP A 120 18.21 -11.50 -3.47
N SER A 121 18.01 -10.36 -4.14
CA SER A 121 18.63 -9.10 -3.77
C SER A 121 18.24 -8.62 -2.36
N LEU A 122 16.97 -8.82 -1.96
CA LEU A 122 16.51 -8.50 -0.60
C LEU A 122 17.25 -9.32 0.46
N LEU A 123 17.43 -10.63 0.22
CA LEU A 123 18.14 -11.52 1.12
C LEU A 123 19.63 -11.17 1.20
N GLU A 124 20.28 -10.91 0.08
CA GLU A 124 21.69 -10.50 0.01
C GLU A 124 21.96 -9.19 0.78
N ASN A 125 20.99 -8.26 0.78
CA ASN A 125 21.08 -6.99 1.49
C ASN A 125 20.56 -7.06 2.94
N GLY A 126 20.40 -8.25 3.51
CA GLY A 126 19.96 -8.42 4.89
C GLY A 126 18.53 -7.92 5.16
N CYS A 127 17.66 -7.98 4.17
CA CYS A 127 16.26 -7.56 4.26
C CYS A 127 16.05 -6.06 4.60
N LEU A 128 17.00 -5.20 4.26
CA LEU A 128 16.94 -3.76 4.56
C LEU A 128 15.97 -2.99 3.65
N SER A 129 15.58 -3.55 2.51
CA SER A 129 14.70 -2.90 1.55
C SER A 129 13.88 -3.93 0.78
N ILE A 130 12.58 -3.67 0.64
CA ILE A 130 11.66 -4.47 -0.19
C ILE A 130 11.54 -3.95 -1.62
N ASN A 131 12.51 -3.21 -2.10
CA ASN A 131 12.53 -2.74 -3.49
C ASN A 131 12.75 -3.92 -4.45
N GLY A 132 12.04 -3.89 -5.57
CA GLY A 132 12.15 -4.93 -6.60
C GLY A 132 11.26 -6.17 -6.38
N ILE A 133 10.62 -6.32 -5.23
CA ILE A 133 9.60 -7.36 -5.00
C ILE A 133 8.19 -6.78 -5.01
N THR A 134 7.21 -7.66 -5.25
CA THR A 134 5.79 -7.30 -5.21
C THR A 134 5.40 -6.72 -3.85
N ARG A 135 4.53 -5.72 -3.84
CA ARG A 135 4.01 -5.13 -2.60
C ARG A 135 2.50 -4.97 -2.69
N LEU A 136 1.81 -5.33 -1.64
CA LEU A 136 0.40 -5.02 -1.46
C LEU A 136 0.23 -3.62 -0.84
N TYR A 137 1.04 -3.33 0.19
CA TYR A 137 1.09 -2.00 0.79
C TYR A 137 1.85 -1.05 -0.14
N HIS A 138 1.19 0.00 -0.57
CA HIS A 138 1.68 0.95 -1.58
C HIS A 138 1.98 0.34 -2.97
N GLY A 139 1.38 -0.81 -3.26
CA GLY A 139 1.41 -1.43 -4.58
C GLY A 139 0.01 -1.82 -5.04
N ILE A 140 -0.10 -2.31 -6.25
CA ILE A 140 -1.36 -2.81 -6.83
C ILE A 140 -1.14 -4.27 -7.19
N VAL A 141 -2.00 -5.16 -6.67
CA VAL A 141 -1.86 -6.62 -6.84
C VAL A 141 -3.18 -7.21 -7.32
N SER A 142 -3.13 -8.17 -8.24
CA SER A 142 -4.31 -8.89 -8.70
C SER A 142 -4.92 -9.71 -7.57
N ARG A 143 -6.24 -9.75 -7.52
CA ARG A 143 -6.98 -10.60 -6.57
C ARG A 143 -6.59 -12.07 -6.71
N GLN A 144 -6.27 -12.49 -7.91
CA GLN A 144 -5.85 -13.86 -8.18
C GLN A 144 -4.57 -14.21 -7.41
N CYS A 145 -3.53 -13.38 -7.47
CA CYS A 145 -2.28 -13.59 -6.71
C CYS A 145 -2.53 -13.62 -5.20
N LEU A 146 -3.36 -12.71 -4.68
CA LEU A 146 -3.74 -12.71 -3.28
C LEU A 146 -4.45 -14.01 -2.86
N ASN A 147 -5.39 -14.47 -3.67
CA ASN A 147 -6.10 -15.72 -3.40
C ASN A 147 -5.18 -16.93 -3.42
N GLN A 148 -4.21 -16.99 -4.35
CA GLN A 148 -3.19 -18.04 -4.38
C GLN A 148 -2.31 -18.03 -3.15
N LEU A 149 -1.86 -16.84 -2.69
CA LEU A 149 -1.13 -16.70 -1.44
C LEU A 149 -1.95 -17.22 -0.25
N LYS A 150 -3.20 -16.76 -0.14
CA LYS A 150 -4.11 -17.19 0.96
C LYS A 150 -4.35 -18.70 0.92
N GLN A 151 -4.58 -19.27 -0.25
CA GLN A 151 -4.77 -20.72 -0.40
C GLN A 151 -3.53 -21.50 0.07
N LYS A 152 -2.33 -21.00 -0.22
CA LYS A 152 -1.08 -21.68 0.13
C LYS A 152 -0.68 -21.47 1.59
N ALA A 153 -0.86 -20.27 2.13
CA ALA A 153 -0.37 -19.87 3.45
C ALA A 153 -1.48 -19.82 4.53
N GLY A 154 -2.76 -19.94 4.16
CA GLY A 154 -3.90 -19.79 5.07
C GLY A 154 -4.32 -18.35 5.34
N THR A 155 -3.51 -17.35 4.94
CA THR A 155 -3.71 -15.93 5.18
C THR A 155 -3.07 -15.11 4.07
N TYR A 156 -3.47 -13.83 3.92
CA TYR A 156 -2.78 -12.87 3.06
C TYR A 156 -1.49 -12.33 3.68
N PHE A 157 -1.31 -12.47 4.99
CA PHE A 157 -0.19 -11.93 5.77
C PHE A 157 0.49 -13.03 6.59
N PRO A 158 1.34 -13.89 5.97
CA PRO A 158 1.89 -15.07 6.64
C PRO A 158 3.02 -14.79 7.63
N GLY A 159 3.09 -13.60 8.23
CA GLY A 159 4.09 -13.21 9.21
C GLY A 159 3.65 -12.08 10.11
N ALA A 160 4.51 -11.69 11.04
CA ALA A 160 4.20 -10.70 12.07
C ALA A 160 4.11 -9.25 11.53
N ILE A 161 4.84 -8.95 10.46
CA ILE A 161 4.87 -7.62 9.82
C ILE A 161 4.11 -7.72 8.50
N ALA A 162 2.93 -7.08 8.43
CA ALA A 162 1.97 -7.26 7.35
C ALA A 162 2.55 -6.96 5.96
N ASP A 163 3.21 -5.81 5.80
CA ASP A 163 3.78 -5.36 4.53
C ASP A 163 4.92 -6.26 4.05
N MET A 164 5.87 -6.62 4.93
CA MET A 164 6.97 -7.51 4.58
C MET A 164 6.49 -8.92 4.25
N SER A 165 5.64 -9.50 5.09
CA SER A 165 5.22 -10.88 4.93
C SER A 165 4.36 -11.10 3.69
N SER A 166 3.46 -10.16 3.38
CA SER A 166 2.68 -10.19 2.14
C SER A 166 3.58 -10.00 0.92
N ALA A 167 4.54 -9.07 0.99
CA ALA A 167 5.46 -8.80 -0.11
C ALA A 167 6.28 -10.03 -0.48
N VAL A 168 6.92 -10.67 0.50
CA VAL A 168 7.69 -11.91 0.29
C VAL A 168 6.79 -13.05 -0.21
N GLY A 169 5.60 -13.21 0.38
CA GLY A 169 4.67 -14.27 -0.02
C GLY A 169 4.18 -14.11 -1.47
N LEU A 170 3.92 -12.89 -1.91
CA LEU A 170 3.41 -12.60 -3.26
C LEU A 170 4.45 -12.81 -4.38
N VAL A 171 5.75 -12.77 -4.07
CA VAL A 171 6.83 -13.02 -5.05
C VAL A 171 6.61 -14.33 -5.81
N PHE A 172 6.10 -15.36 -5.15
CA PHE A 172 5.93 -16.69 -5.72
C PHE A 172 4.70 -16.82 -6.64
N PHE A 173 3.82 -15.84 -6.64
CA PHE A 173 2.57 -15.86 -7.40
C PHE A 173 2.48 -14.79 -8.48
N ALA A 174 3.17 -13.66 -8.31
CA ALA A 174 3.18 -12.56 -9.26
C ALA A 174 4.23 -12.80 -10.36
N LYS A 175 3.82 -13.40 -11.48
CA LYS A 175 4.69 -13.70 -12.62
C LYS A 175 4.97 -12.47 -13.49
N LYS A 176 3.95 -11.64 -13.71
CA LYS A 176 4.07 -10.39 -14.46
C LYS A 176 4.09 -9.22 -13.47
N HIS A 177 5.27 -8.87 -13.00
CA HIS A 177 5.51 -7.77 -12.09
C HIS A 177 6.14 -6.58 -12.79
N TYR A 178 5.62 -5.37 -12.54
CA TYR A 178 6.08 -4.13 -13.15
C TYR A 178 6.40 -3.06 -12.08
N TYR A 179 7.30 -2.16 -12.45
CA TYR A 179 7.55 -0.92 -11.73
C TYR A 179 7.28 0.28 -12.63
N LEU A 180 6.49 1.22 -12.15
CA LEU A 180 6.17 2.47 -12.82
C LEU A 180 6.91 3.63 -12.16
N ASN A 181 7.76 4.31 -12.91
CA ASN A 181 8.46 5.52 -12.43
C ASN A 181 7.54 6.76 -12.52
N PHE A 182 6.36 6.65 -11.90
CA PHE A 182 5.38 7.71 -11.74
C PHE A 182 4.67 7.55 -10.38
N PRO A 183 4.45 8.64 -9.62
CA PRO A 183 3.90 8.56 -8.28
C PRO A 183 2.37 8.40 -8.32
N LEU A 184 1.90 7.16 -8.29
CA LEU A 184 0.47 6.84 -8.14
C LEU A 184 0.01 6.94 -6.70
N ILE A 185 0.92 6.74 -5.76
CA ILE A 185 0.65 6.67 -4.32
C ILE A 185 1.45 7.76 -3.62
N ILE A 186 0.81 8.39 -2.65
CA ILE A 186 1.39 9.39 -1.76
C ILE A 186 1.48 8.74 -0.39
N SER A 187 2.70 8.43 0.05
CA SER A 187 2.93 7.91 1.39
C SER A 187 2.81 9.06 2.40
N GLY A 188 1.93 8.90 3.36
CA GLY A 188 1.70 9.86 4.42
C GLY A 188 2.67 9.67 5.58
N ALA A 189 2.98 10.76 6.26
CA ALA A 189 3.65 10.77 7.55
C ALA A 189 2.87 11.66 8.50
N SER A 190 2.08 11.05 9.40
CA SER A 190 1.26 11.73 10.40
C SER A 190 1.87 11.62 11.79
N GLY A 191 1.40 12.44 12.73
CA GLY A 191 1.84 12.37 14.13
C GLY A 191 1.43 11.06 14.83
N ALA A 192 0.44 10.36 14.31
CA ALA A 192 -0.04 9.07 14.81
C ALA A 192 0.65 7.87 14.17
N SER A 193 1.26 8.04 12.98
CA SER A 193 1.95 6.97 12.27
C SER A 193 3.23 6.51 13.00
N TYR A 194 3.66 5.28 12.72
CA TYR A 194 4.90 4.74 13.29
C TYR A 194 6.12 5.61 12.94
N ALA A 195 6.15 6.19 11.74
CA ALA A 195 7.20 7.10 11.29
C ALA A 195 7.17 8.47 12.00
N GLY A 196 6.06 8.84 12.63
CA GLY A 196 5.87 10.11 13.36
C GLY A 196 6.16 10.04 14.85
N LYS A 197 6.45 8.86 15.39
CA LYS A 197 6.81 8.62 16.80
C LYS A 197 8.33 8.50 16.94
#